data_14c3c22bf74c1b48c6d37c2e22aaaeb7
#
_entry.id   14c3c22bf74c1b48c6d37c2e22aaaeb7
#
_cell.length_a   1.000
_cell.length_b   1.000
_cell.length_c   1.000
_cell.angle_alpha   90.00
_cell.angle_beta   90.00
_cell.angle_gamma   90.00
#
_symmetry.space_group_name_H-M   'P 1'
#
loop_
_entity.id
_entity.type
_entity.pdbx_description
1 polymer ?
#
loop_
_entity_poly.entity_id
_entity_poly.type
_entity_poly.pdbx_seq_one_letter_code
_entity_poly.pdbx_strand_id
1 'polypeptide(L)'
;MVTKLATLDIQPTLETFEAMGRRGGLGAYHWFFLAQRHPLPERLIGADPEWFLRWTLQSWEGAPGQFSEEAMADYLASFSQPDRLQASCNDYRAGATVDCDHDDADRVAGRRITCPMLALWGAGKGPTRTEGPVLTTWRRWATNVTGAGLPCGHFIPEEAPTELLDLLLPFLQQV
;
A
#
# COMPACT_ATOMS: atom_id res chain seq x y z
N MET A 1 12.35 4.21 18.33
CA MET A 1 12.79 5.28 17.37
C MET A 1 12.98 4.63 16.01
N VAL A 2 12.35 5.17 14.96
CA VAL A 2 12.55 4.71 13.57
C VAL A 2 13.79 5.39 13.01
N THR A 3 14.75 4.61 12.51
CA THR A 3 16.02 5.13 11.97
C THR A 3 15.99 5.25 10.45
N LYS A 4 15.18 4.46 9.78
CA LYS A 4 14.92 4.48 8.33
C LYS A 4 13.49 4.01 8.07
N LEU A 5 12.89 4.51 7.00
CA LEU A 5 11.56 4.10 6.55
C LEU A 5 11.60 3.75 5.06
N ALA A 6 11.08 2.60 4.69
CA ALA A 6 10.80 2.26 3.31
C ALA A 6 9.30 2.02 3.11
N THR A 7 8.75 2.54 2.01
CA THR A 7 7.35 2.31 1.62
C THR A 7 7.28 1.72 0.22
N LEU A 8 6.38 0.75 0.04
CA LEU A 8 6.17 0.04 -1.22
C LEU A 8 4.76 0.29 -1.72
N ASP A 9 4.65 1.01 -2.82
CA ASP A 9 3.43 1.36 -3.55
C ASP A 9 2.31 1.95 -2.70
N ILE A 10 2.67 2.82 -1.75
CA ILE A 10 1.72 3.52 -0.88
C ILE A 10 2.06 5.00 -0.76
N GLN A 11 1.04 5.81 -0.52
CA GLN A 11 1.13 7.23 -0.21
C GLN A 11 0.45 7.51 1.13
N PRO A 12 0.67 8.68 1.75
CA PRO A 12 -0.06 9.08 2.94
C PRO A 12 -1.57 8.97 2.74
N THR A 13 -2.25 8.39 3.70
CA THR A 13 -3.67 8.00 3.59
C THR A 13 -4.56 9.21 3.30
N LEU A 14 -4.35 10.31 4.00
CA LEU A 14 -5.08 11.56 3.78
C LEU A 14 -4.94 12.08 2.34
N GLU A 15 -3.72 12.10 1.79
CA GLU A 15 -3.45 12.54 0.43
C GLU A 15 -4.20 11.68 -0.60
N THR A 16 -4.28 10.39 -0.34
CA THR A 16 -4.99 9.45 -1.20
C THR A 16 -6.50 9.72 -1.16
N PHE A 17 -7.11 9.91 0.01
CA PHE A 17 -8.53 10.25 0.13
C PHE A 17 -8.85 11.61 -0.51
N GLU A 18 -8.04 12.64 -0.28
CA GLU A 18 -8.24 13.98 -0.85
C GLU A 18 -8.12 13.99 -2.38
N ALA A 19 -7.22 13.18 -2.96
CA ALA A 19 -7.04 13.06 -4.40
C ALA A 19 -8.09 12.17 -5.08
N MET A 20 -8.88 11.43 -4.31
CA MET A 20 -9.77 10.39 -4.82
C MET A 20 -11.05 10.98 -5.43
N GLY A 21 -11.02 11.19 -6.74
CA GLY A 21 -12.21 11.52 -7.50
C GLY A 21 -13.03 10.28 -7.89
N ARG A 22 -14.11 10.46 -8.63
CA ARG A 22 -15.04 9.39 -9.04
C ARG A 22 -14.35 8.15 -9.64
N ARG A 23 -13.39 8.33 -10.55
CA ARG A 23 -12.69 7.21 -11.19
C ARG A 23 -11.72 6.54 -10.22
N GLY A 24 -11.02 7.32 -9.40
CA GLY A 24 -10.13 6.78 -8.35
C GLY A 24 -10.92 5.95 -7.35
N GLY A 25 -12.07 6.43 -6.87
CA GLY A 25 -12.94 5.70 -5.95
C GLY A 25 -13.50 4.39 -6.52
N LEU A 26 -13.72 4.30 -7.85
CA LEU A 26 -14.09 3.03 -8.47
C LEU A 26 -12.93 2.02 -8.48
N GLY A 27 -11.71 2.48 -8.74
CA GLY A 27 -10.50 1.62 -8.68
C GLY A 27 -10.13 1.23 -7.24
N ALA A 28 -10.27 2.17 -6.31
CA ALA A 28 -9.97 1.98 -4.89
C ALA A 28 -11.24 1.70 -4.05
N TYR A 29 -12.26 1.04 -4.62
CA TYR A 29 -13.54 0.76 -3.94
C TYR A 29 -13.36 0.08 -2.58
N HIS A 30 -12.32 -0.75 -2.45
CA HIS A 30 -12.01 -1.50 -1.23
C HIS A 30 -11.69 -0.57 -0.04
N TRP A 31 -11.14 0.62 -0.26
CA TRP A 31 -10.92 1.62 0.80
C TRP A 31 -12.23 1.99 1.51
N PHE A 32 -13.31 2.15 0.73
CA PHE A 32 -14.63 2.47 1.27
C PHE A 32 -15.39 1.24 1.75
N PHE A 33 -15.23 0.11 1.08
CA PHE A 33 -15.90 -1.13 1.42
C PHE A 33 -15.36 -1.74 2.72
N LEU A 34 -14.05 -1.90 2.84
CA LEU A 34 -13.41 -2.48 4.03
C LEU A 34 -13.54 -1.57 5.26
N ALA A 35 -13.64 -0.26 5.06
CA ALA A 35 -13.88 0.71 6.13
C ALA A 35 -15.33 0.72 6.65
N GLN A 36 -16.26 -0.02 6.04
CA GLN A 36 -17.63 -0.09 6.53
C GLN A 36 -17.72 -0.67 7.95
N ARG A 37 -18.81 -0.34 8.65
CA ARG A 37 -19.05 -0.82 10.01
C ARG A 37 -19.09 -2.34 10.07
N HIS A 38 -18.45 -2.89 11.09
CA HIS A 38 -18.60 -4.31 11.44
C HIS A 38 -20.08 -4.65 11.62
N PRO A 39 -20.55 -5.82 11.13
CA PRO A 39 -19.82 -6.89 10.47
C PRO A 39 -19.99 -6.92 8.93
N LEU A 40 -20.25 -5.79 8.26
CA LEU A 40 -20.64 -5.81 6.85
C LEU A 40 -19.56 -6.41 5.94
N PRO A 41 -18.33 -5.86 5.86
CA PRO A 41 -17.31 -6.42 4.99
C PRO A 41 -16.89 -7.83 5.42
N GLU A 42 -16.74 -8.07 6.72
CA GLU A 42 -16.32 -9.37 7.26
C GLU A 42 -17.32 -10.48 6.88
N ARG A 43 -18.62 -10.21 6.93
CA ARG A 43 -19.63 -11.21 6.55
C ARG A 43 -19.66 -11.47 5.05
N LEU A 44 -19.52 -10.43 4.25
CA LEU A 44 -19.55 -10.58 2.79
C LEU A 44 -18.29 -11.29 2.29
N ILE A 45 -17.13 -10.93 2.77
CA ILE A 45 -15.86 -11.58 2.41
C ILE A 45 -15.78 -12.98 2.99
N GLY A 46 -16.19 -13.16 4.25
CA GLY A 46 -16.17 -14.46 4.92
C GLY A 46 -17.12 -15.50 4.33
N ALA A 47 -18.05 -15.11 3.46
CA ALA A 47 -18.87 -16.05 2.71
C ALA A 47 -18.07 -16.76 1.61
N ASP A 48 -17.08 -16.13 1.02
CA ASP A 48 -16.15 -16.71 0.04
C ASP A 48 -14.81 -15.94 0.06
N PRO A 49 -13.97 -16.16 1.08
CA PRO A 49 -12.72 -15.43 1.24
C PRO A 49 -11.71 -15.76 0.14
N GLU A 50 -11.72 -16.97 -0.41
CA GLU A 50 -10.81 -17.36 -1.48
C GLU A 50 -11.09 -16.59 -2.75
N TRP A 51 -12.34 -16.54 -3.19
CA TRP A 51 -12.72 -15.79 -4.38
C TRP A 51 -12.37 -14.31 -4.23
N PHE A 52 -12.72 -13.70 -3.08
CA PHE A 52 -12.47 -12.29 -2.83
C PHE A 52 -10.96 -11.98 -2.86
N LEU A 53 -10.15 -12.79 -2.16
CA LEU A 53 -8.69 -12.59 -2.12
C LEU A 53 -8.08 -12.72 -3.52
N ARG A 54 -8.36 -13.84 -4.21
CA ARG A 54 -7.80 -14.06 -5.56
C ARG A 54 -8.21 -12.97 -6.53
N TRP A 55 -9.47 -12.59 -6.55
CA TRP A 55 -9.97 -11.52 -7.41
C TRP A 55 -9.29 -10.18 -7.10
N THR A 56 -9.15 -9.83 -5.83
CA THR A 56 -8.53 -8.59 -5.39
C THR A 56 -7.05 -8.54 -5.82
N LEU A 57 -6.26 -9.55 -5.48
CA LEU A 57 -4.84 -9.60 -5.81
C LEU A 57 -4.62 -9.56 -7.33
N GLN A 58 -5.36 -10.37 -8.09
CA GLN A 58 -5.29 -10.39 -9.55
C GLN A 58 -5.68 -9.06 -10.20
N SER A 59 -6.59 -8.31 -9.58
CA SER A 59 -7.01 -7.00 -10.13
C SER A 59 -5.95 -5.90 -9.97
N TRP A 60 -4.97 -6.08 -9.08
CA TRP A 60 -3.93 -5.10 -8.78
C TRP A 60 -2.53 -5.49 -9.31
N GLU A 61 -2.35 -6.74 -9.75
CA GLU A 61 -1.08 -7.15 -10.37
C GLU A 61 -0.84 -6.44 -11.71
N GLY A 62 0.41 -6.13 -12.02
CA GLY A 62 0.80 -5.45 -13.27
C GLY A 62 0.73 -6.34 -14.50
N ALA A 63 0.80 -7.66 -14.29
CA ALA A 63 0.60 -8.69 -15.31
C ALA A 63 0.04 -9.96 -14.66
N PRO A 64 -0.82 -10.74 -15.35
CA PRO A 64 -1.41 -11.95 -14.78
C PRO A 64 -0.36 -12.99 -14.35
N GLY A 65 -0.61 -13.66 -13.21
CA GLY A 65 0.16 -14.82 -12.77
C GLY A 65 1.45 -14.48 -12.01
N GLN A 66 1.49 -13.33 -11.33
CA GLN A 66 2.65 -12.94 -10.53
C GLN A 66 2.74 -13.69 -9.20
N PHE A 67 1.63 -14.24 -8.72
CA PHE A 67 1.60 -15.01 -7.48
C PHE A 67 1.79 -16.50 -7.73
N SER A 68 2.75 -17.13 -7.05
CA SER A 68 2.85 -18.58 -7.03
C SER A 68 1.64 -19.20 -6.28
N GLU A 69 1.27 -20.44 -6.62
CA GLU A 69 0.21 -21.14 -5.89
C GLU A 69 0.59 -21.38 -4.41
N GLU A 70 1.88 -21.52 -4.09
CA GLU A 70 2.38 -21.65 -2.73
C GLU A 70 2.15 -20.35 -1.94
N ALA A 71 2.55 -19.19 -2.48
CA ALA A 71 2.31 -17.89 -1.87
C ALA A 71 0.80 -17.61 -1.71
N MET A 72 0.01 -17.94 -2.73
CA MET A 72 -1.44 -17.78 -2.67
C MET A 72 -2.08 -18.65 -1.58
N ALA A 73 -1.59 -19.88 -1.39
CA ALA A 73 -2.07 -20.76 -0.32
C ALA A 73 -1.78 -20.17 1.07
N ASP A 74 -0.60 -19.60 1.29
CA ASP A 74 -0.22 -18.95 2.55
C ASP A 74 -1.07 -17.69 2.81
N TYR A 75 -1.27 -16.86 1.81
CA TYR A 75 -2.14 -15.68 1.92
C TYR A 75 -3.57 -16.08 2.26
N LEU A 76 -4.11 -17.09 1.58
CA LEU A 76 -5.46 -17.58 1.83
C LEU A 76 -5.59 -18.18 3.24
N ALA A 77 -4.64 -19.00 3.67
CA ALA A 77 -4.62 -19.59 5.01
C ALA A 77 -4.65 -18.54 6.11
N SER A 78 -4.00 -17.38 5.88
CA SER A 78 -4.04 -16.23 6.78
C SER A 78 -5.36 -15.47 6.67
N PHE A 79 -5.73 -15.06 5.47
CA PHE A 79 -6.87 -14.17 5.20
C PHE A 79 -8.23 -14.79 5.54
N SER A 80 -8.36 -16.13 5.44
CA SER A 80 -9.59 -16.85 5.76
C SER A 80 -9.89 -16.94 7.27
N GLN A 81 -8.96 -16.52 8.13
CA GLN A 81 -9.19 -16.52 9.58
C GLN A 81 -10.04 -15.30 9.96
N PRO A 82 -11.17 -15.49 10.70
CA PRO A 82 -12.10 -14.38 10.99
C PRO A 82 -11.49 -13.19 11.72
N ASP A 83 -10.59 -13.46 12.67
CA ASP A 83 -9.88 -12.44 13.44
C ASP A 83 -8.90 -11.64 12.57
N ARG A 84 -8.23 -12.29 11.62
CA ARG A 84 -7.32 -11.63 10.67
C ARG A 84 -8.07 -10.82 9.62
N LEU A 85 -9.18 -11.35 9.11
CA LEU A 85 -10.07 -10.60 8.23
C LEU A 85 -10.62 -9.35 8.93
N GLN A 86 -11.05 -9.50 10.19
CA GLN A 86 -11.50 -8.36 11.00
C GLN A 86 -10.37 -7.35 11.22
N ALA A 87 -9.14 -7.80 11.50
CA ALA A 87 -7.99 -6.92 11.64
C ALA A 87 -7.71 -6.13 10.35
N SER A 88 -7.77 -6.79 9.18
CA SER A 88 -7.63 -6.12 7.88
C SER A 88 -8.71 -5.04 7.68
N CYS A 89 -9.97 -5.34 8.01
CA CYS A 89 -11.04 -4.34 7.94
C CYS A 89 -10.83 -3.18 8.93
N ASN A 90 -10.30 -3.47 10.14
CA ASN A 90 -10.01 -2.44 11.14
C ASN A 90 -8.89 -1.49 10.71
N ASP A 91 -7.89 -1.99 9.97
CA ASP A 91 -6.84 -1.16 9.38
C ASP A 91 -7.43 -0.13 8.42
N TYR A 92 -8.31 -0.54 7.50
CA TYR A 92 -9.03 0.39 6.62
C TYR A 92 -9.96 1.35 7.36
N ARG A 93 -10.57 0.92 8.48
CA ARG A 93 -11.39 1.81 9.34
C ARG A 93 -10.53 2.89 9.98
N ALA A 94 -9.37 2.51 10.52
CA ALA A 94 -8.41 3.46 11.08
C ALA A 94 -7.93 4.42 10.00
N GLY A 95 -7.52 3.92 8.84
CA GLY A 95 -7.09 4.71 7.69
C GLY A 95 -8.13 5.74 7.25
N ALA A 96 -9.42 5.36 7.24
CA ALA A 96 -10.50 6.26 6.85
C ALA A 96 -10.94 7.25 7.95
N THR A 97 -10.40 7.16 9.17
CA THR A 97 -10.82 7.98 10.32
C THR A 97 -9.61 8.51 11.08
N VAL A 98 -9.19 7.83 12.14
CA VAL A 98 -8.18 8.31 13.10
C VAL A 98 -6.82 8.60 12.45
N ASP A 99 -6.43 7.85 11.43
CA ASP A 99 -5.16 8.10 10.75
C ASP A 99 -5.21 9.38 9.91
N CYS A 100 -6.32 9.63 9.22
CA CYS A 100 -6.55 10.91 8.54
C CYS A 100 -6.59 12.09 9.51
N ASP A 101 -7.21 11.93 10.70
CA ASP A 101 -7.21 12.97 11.74
C ASP A 101 -5.79 13.26 12.26
N HIS A 102 -4.95 12.22 12.40
CA HIS A 102 -3.54 12.37 12.76
C HIS A 102 -2.74 13.04 11.65
N ASP A 103 -2.94 12.63 10.40
CA ASP A 103 -2.30 13.22 9.22
C ASP A 103 -2.65 14.72 9.11
N ASP A 104 -3.91 15.11 9.30
CA ASP A 104 -4.33 16.51 9.31
C ASP A 104 -3.66 17.30 10.42
N ALA A 105 -3.61 16.74 11.63
CA ALA A 105 -2.95 17.40 12.77
C ALA A 105 -1.44 17.56 12.53
N ASP A 106 -0.78 16.57 11.91
CA ASP A 106 0.63 16.63 11.57
C ASP A 106 0.90 17.65 10.46
N ARG A 107 0.04 17.68 9.43
CA ARG A 107 0.11 18.66 8.35
C ARG A 107 -0.03 20.09 8.86
N VAL A 108 -1.03 20.35 9.71
CA VAL A 108 -1.25 21.68 10.33
C VAL A 108 -0.07 22.09 11.22
N ALA A 109 0.50 21.17 11.98
CA ALA A 109 1.64 21.42 12.85
C ALA A 109 2.99 21.47 12.10
N GLY A 110 3.03 21.18 10.80
CA GLY A 110 4.24 21.08 10.02
C GLY A 110 5.16 19.93 10.45
N ARG A 111 4.63 18.91 11.13
CA ARG A 111 5.40 17.73 11.54
C ARG A 111 5.71 16.87 10.32
N ARG A 112 6.95 16.41 10.23
CA ARG A 112 7.41 15.61 9.10
C ARG A 112 8.29 14.47 9.58
N ILE A 113 8.33 13.41 8.80
CA ILE A 113 9.28 12.29 8.97
C ILE A 113 10.69 12.84 8.75
N THR A 114 11.57 12.66 9.73
CA THR A 114 12.94 13.17 9.70
C THR A 114 14.01 12.12 9.41
N CYS A 115 13.69 10.84 9.62
CA CYS A 115 14.59 9.76 9.21
C CYS A 115 14.67 9.65 7.67
N PRO A 116 15.79 9.13 7.12
CA PRO A 116 15.87 8.80 5.70
C PRO A 116 14.70 7.90 5.27
N MET A 117 14.12 8.24 4.11
CA MET A 117 12.97 7.52 3.56
C MET A 117 13.23 7.07 2.12
N LEU A 118 12.90 5.82 1.83
CA LEU A 118 12.87 5.25 0.49
C LEU A 118 11.41 4.97 0.10
N ALA A 119 10.92 5.63 -0.95
CA ALA A 119 9.59 5.40 -1.49
C ALA A 119 9.70 4.71 -2.85
N LEU A 120 9.23 3.46 -2.95
CA LEU A 120 9.18 2.69 -4.18
C LEU A 120 7.73 2.52 -4.61
N TRP A 121 7.47 2.56 -5.93
CA TRP A 121 6.11 2.38 -6.46
C TRP A 121 6.10 1.61 -7.76
N GLY A 122 4.97 0.96 -8.07
CA GLY A 122 4.70 0.35 -9.36
C GLY A 122 4.49 1.43 -10.43
N ALA A 123 5.36 1.45 -11.43
CA ALA A 123 5.29 2.42 -12.54
C ALA A 123 4.72 1.82 -13.83
N GLY A 124 4.20 0.60 -13.76
CA GLY A 124 3.75 -0.16 -14.92
C GLY A 124 4.90 -0.57 -15.83
N LYS A 125 4.59 -0.92 -17.07
CA LYS A 125 5.62 -1.32 -18.05
C LYS A 125 6.52 -0.14 -18.44
N GLY A 126 7.82 -0.36 -18.44
CA GLY A 126 8.81 0.66 -18.84
C GLY A 126 10.06 0.65 -17.96
N PRO A 127 10.99 1.56 -18.19
CA PRO A 127 12.19 1.67 -17.37
C PRO A 127 11.87 2.21 -15.98
N THR A 128 12.73 1.90 -14.99
CA THR A 128 12.70 2.50 -13.67
C THR A 128 12.67 4.03 -13.75
N ARG A 129 11.80 4.65 -12.95
CA ARG A 129 11.62 6.12 -12.92
C ARG A 129 12.08 6.67 -11.59
N THR A 130 12.97 7.64 -11.62
CA THR A 130 13.52 8.30 -10.42
C THR A 130 12.76 9.55 -9.98
N GLU A 131 11.73 9.94 -10.71
CA GLU A 131 10.83 11.05 -10.38
C GLU A 131 9.38 10.68 -10.70
N GLY A 132 8.46 11.26 -9.95
CA GLY A 132 7.03 11.00 -10.15
C GLY A 132 6.14 11.60 -9.06
N PRO A 133 4.82 11.51 -9.22
CA PRO A 133 3.87 12.08 -8.27
C PRO A 133 4.00 11.49 -6.86
N VAL A 134 4.39 10.21 -6.74
CA VAL A 134 4.61 9.56 -5.45
C VAL A 134 5.70 10.28 -4.64
N LEU A 135 6.86 10.56 -5.24
CA LEU A 135 7.92 11.32 -4.58
C LEU A 135 7.50 12.76 -4.26
N THR A 136 6.76 13.41 -5.15
CA THR A 136 6.24 14.77 -4.92
C THR A 136 5.34 14.77 -3.68
N THR A 137 4.49 13.77 -3.52
CA THR A 137 3.63 13.62 -2.34
C THR A 137 4.46 13.38 -1.08
N TRP A 138 5.36 12.39 -1.08
CA TRP A 138 6.16 12.08 0.10
C TRP A 138 7.08 13.22 0.53
N ARG A 139 7.57 14.04 -0.39
CA ARG A 139 8.36 15.25 -0.06
C ARG A 139 7.59 16.31 0.73
N ARG A 140 6.27 16.25 0.77
CA ARG A 140 5.47 17.07 1.70
C ARG A 140 5.48 16.52 3.14
N TRP A 141 5.61 15.21 3.30
CA TRP A 141 5.50 14.49 4.56
C TRP A 141 6.85 14.08 5.18
N ALA A 142 7.92 14.11 4.42
CA ALA A 142 9.26 13.74 4.88
C ALA A 142 10.32 14.74 4.40
N THR A 143 11.41 14.89 5.16
CA THR A 143 12.47 15.85 4.86
C THR A 143 13.58 15.28 3.97
N ASN A 144 13.77 13.97 4.00
CA ASN A 144 14.84 13.27 3.26
C ASN A 144 14.24 12.04 2.56
N VAL A 145 13.73 12.23 1.34
CA VAL A 145 13.05 11.18 0.56
C VAL A 145 13.81 10.92 -0.73
N THR A 146 14.15 9.66 -0.93
CA THR A 146 14.60 9.09 -2.20
C THR A 146 13.61 8.03 -2.67
N GLY A 147 13.68 7.62 -3.92
CA GLY A 147 12.82 6.54 -4.40
C GLY A 147 12.85 6.33 -5.89
N ALA A 148 12.10 5.34 -6.34
CA ALA A 148 11.99 4.98 -7.76
C ALA A 148 10.68 4.28 -8.07
N GLY A 149 10.18 4.48 -9.29
CA GLY A 149 9.09 3.71 -9.89
C GLY A 149 9.66 2.49 -10.60
N LEU A 150 9.23 1.31 -10.20
CA LEU A 150 9.69 0.02 -10.73
C LEU A 150 8.79 -0.47 -11.86
N PRO A 151 9.31 -1.32 -12.80
CA PRO A 151 8.55 -1.80 -13.95
C PRO A 151 7.55 -2.93 -13.57
N CYS A 152 6.70 -2.69 -12.59
CA CYS A 152 5.75 -3.64 -12.04
C CYS A 152 4.41 -2.98 -11.71
N GLY A 153 3.45 -3.77 -11.23
CA GLY A 153 2.20 -3.33 -10.62
C GLY A 153 2.33 -3.05 -9.14
N HIS A 154 1.25 -3.33 -8.41
CA HIS A 154 1.15 -3.01 -6.98
C HIS A 154 2.03 -3.87 -6.08
N PHE A 155 2.23 -5.13 -6.44
CA PHE A 155 2.91 -6.11 -5.57
C PHE A 155 4.39 -6.20 -5.88
N ILE A 156 5.13 -5.14 -5.53
CA ILE A 156 6.56 -5.00 -5.84
C ILE A 156 7.39 -6.23 -5.44
N PRO A 157 7.20 -6.85 -4.24
CA PRO A 157 7.98 -8.02 -3.84
C PRO A 157 7.79 -9.24 -4.74
N GLU A 158 6.59 -9.44 -5.25
CA GLU A 158 6.23 -10.57 -6.12
C GLU A 158 6.56 -10.29 -7.59
N GLU A 159 6.35 -9.05 -8.02
CA GLU A 159 6.45 -8.68 -9.42
C GLU A 159 7.85 -8.24 -9.86
N ALA A 160 8.64 -7.65 -8.95
CA ALA A 160 9.96 -7.09 -9.23
C ALA A 160 10.94 -7.29 -8.05
N PRO A 161 11.13 -8.54 -7.55
CA PRO A 161 11.96 -8.78 -6.36
C PRO A 161 13.43 -8.39 -6.55
N THR A 162 13.99 -8.55 -7.72
CA THR A 162 15.39 -8.19 -8.00
C THR A 162 15.57 -6.67 -7.92
N GLU A 163 14.75 -5.92 -8.64
CA GLU A 163 14.78 -4.44 -8.66
C GLU A 163 14.48 -3.85 -7.27
N LEU A 164 13.59 -4.48 -6.51
CA LEU A 164 13.34 -4.12 -5.11
C LEU A 164 14.60 -4.27 -4.27
N LEU A 165 15.26 -5.43 -4.32
CA LEU A 165 16.44 -5.73 -3.51
C LEU A 165 17.63 -4.85 -3.90
N ASP A 166 17.80 -4.55 -5.17
CA ASP A 166 18.86 -3.67 -5.68
C ASP A 166 18.79 -2.24 -5.09
N LEU A 167 17.60 -1.78 -4.72
CA LEU A 167 17.37 -0.47 -4.11
C LEU A 167 17.27 -0.53 -2.58
N LEU A 168 16.55 -1.51 -2.06
CA LEU A 168 16.26 -1.63 -0.64
C LEU A 168 17.49 -2.01 0.19
N LEU A 169 18.29 -2.98 -0.26
CA LEU A 169 19.45 -3.44 0.50
C LEU A 169 20.52 -2.34 0.68
N PRO A 170 20.95 -1.63 -0.38
CA PRO A 170 21.86 -0.50 -0.20
C PRO A 170 21.29 0.59 0.72
N PHE A 171 19.98 0.89 0.62
CA PHE A 171 19.35 1.88 1.51
C PHE A 171 19.39 1.44 2.97
N LEU A 172 19.12 0.18 3.28
CA LEU A 172 19.15 -0.33 4.65
C LEU A 172 20.58 -0.39 5.23
N GLN A 173 21.60 -0.63 4.37
CA GLN A 173 23.00 -0.75 4.77
C GLN A 173 23.72 0.58 4.95
N GLN A 174 23.20 1.69 4.44
CA GLN A 174 23.78 3.02 4.70
C GLN A 174 23.78 3.30 6.20
N VAL A 175 24.90 3.71 6.75
CA VAL A 175 25.08 4.08 8.17
C VAL A 175 24.78 5.55 8.38
#